data_2d9e033ad844df74d9860db250ac96a5
#
_entry.id   2d9e033ad844df74d9860db250ac96a5
#
_cell.length_a   1.000
_cell.length_b   1.000
_cell.length_c   1.000
_cell.angle_alpha   90.00
_cell.angle_beta   90.00
_cell.angle_gamma   90.00
#
_symmetry.space_group_name_H-M   'P 1'
#
loop_
_entity.id
_entity.type
_entity.pdbx_description
1 polymer ?
#
loop_
_entity_poly.entity_id
_entity_poly.type
_entity_poly.pdbx_seq_one_letter_code
_entity_poly.pdbx_strand_id
1 'polypeptide(L)'
;DLPGFLGKGPQDRRRLCRERRTLVAERVAHVNRIKGLLFAQGIADHEPLHGNRRQRLEALRTGDGRPLPLYLKAQIGRELDRLELLLEQLKTVEAERNALLEPTNDVAPVAVKALAGLRGIGPEFTAMLWSECLFRSFRNRRQIAAYAGLAPTPWQSGSVRHEQGVSKSGNPR
;
A
#
# COMPACT_ATOMS: atom_id res chain seq x y z
N ASP A 1 28.19 -12.89 -22.21
CA ASP A 1 27.90 -11.48 -21.91
C ASP A 1 26.41 -11.23 -22.10
N LEU A 2 25.66 -11.18 -20.99
CA LEU A 2 24.28 -10.72 -20.94
C LEU A 2 24.30 -9.21 -20.61
N PRO A 3 24.14 -8.33 -21.60
CA PRO A 3 24.16 -6.90 -21.35
C PRO A 3 22.81 -6.44 -20.76
N GLY A 4 22.86 -5.81 -19.61
CA GLY A 4 21.87 -4.81 -19.24
C GLY A 4 20.56 -5.29 -18.63
N PHE A 5 20.47 -6.44 -17.98
CA PHE A 5 19.24 -6.89 -17.30
C PHE A 5 19.15 -6.46 -15.81
N LEU A 6 19.97 -5.50 -15.41
CA LEU A 6 19.94 -4.96 -14.06
C LEU A 6 18.93 -3.81 -13.93
N GLY A 7 17.71 -4.14 -13.53
CA GLY A 7 17.03 -3.29 -12.57
C GLY A 7 16.14 -2.16 -13.06
N LYS A 8 15.35 -2.30 -14.15
CA LYS A 8 14.20 -1.38 -14.39
C LYS A 8 13.06 -2.05 -15.19
N GLY A 9 12.99 -3.37 -15.18
CA GLY A 9 11.94 -4.13 -15.87
C GLY A 9 10.56 -3.99 -15.19
N PRO A 10 9.47 -4.35 -15.90
CA PRO A 10 8.12 -4.32 -15.32
C PRO A 10 7.98 -5.07 -14.00
N GLN A 11 8.75 -6.14 -13.83
CA GLN A 11 8.77 -6.94 -12.61
C GLN A 11 9.38 -6.21 -11.41
N ASP A 12 10.39 -5.41 -11.63
CA ASP A 12 11.10 -4.67 -10.60
C ASP A 12 10.25 -3.52 -10.05
N ARG A 13 9.57 -2.80 -10.94
CA ARG A 13 8.58 -1.79 -10.54
C ARG A 13 7.44 -2.35 -9.69
N ARG A 14 6.99 -3.58 -9.99
CA ARG A 14 6.00 -4.29 -9.18
C ARG A 14 6.50 -4.57 -7.77
N ARG A 15 7.81 -4.82 -7.60
CA ARG A 15 8.40 -5.05 -6.28
C ARG A 15 8.19 -3.84 -5.37
N LEU A 16 8.47 -2.62 -5.84
CA LEU A 16 8.24 -1.40 -5.05
C LEU A 16 6.77 -1.26 -4.60
N CYS A 17 5.82 -1.50 -5.51
CA CYS A 17 4.40 -1.42 -5.15
C CYS A 17 3.98 -2.49 -4.13
N ARG A 18 4.54 -3.70 -4.26
CA ARG A 18 4.26 -4.82 -3.34
C ARG A 18 4.90 -4.62 -1.99
N GLU A 19 6.15 -4.20 -1.96
CA GLU A 19 6.89 -3.88 -0.76
C GLU A 19 6.20 -2.78 0.03
N ARG A 20 5.82 -1.67 -0.63
CA ARG A 20 5.04 -0.62 0.02
C ARG A 20 3.76 -1.17 0.66
N ARG A 21 3.03 -2.02 -0.04
CA ARG A 21 1.79 -2.62 0.49
C ARG A 21 2.06 -3.45 1.74
N THR A 22 3.15 -4.23 1.76
CA THR A 22 3.57 -5.01 2.92
C THR A 22 3.93 -4.09 4.08
N LEU A 23 4.77 -3.09 3.85
CA LEU A 23 5.16 -2.11 4.88
C LEU A 23 3.96 -1.35 5.46
N VAL A 24 2.97 -0.99 4.63
CA VAL A 24 1.73 -0.36 5.11
C VAL A 24 0.92 -1.31 6.00
N ALA A 25 0.81 -2.58 5.63
CA ALA A 25 0.11 -3.58 6.44
C ALA A 25 0.80 -3.82 7.79
N GLU A 26 2.13 -3.91 7.79
CA GLU A 26 2.94 -4.04 9.01
C GLU A 26 2.82 -2.80 9.90
N ARG A 27 2.87 -1.60 9.32
CA ARG A 27 2.62 -0.35 10.06
C ARG A 27 1.27 -0.38 10.77
N VAL A 28 0.20 -0.77 10.08
CA VAL A 28 -1.15 -0.88 10.67
C VAL A 28 -1.16 -1.90 11.80
N ALA A 29 -0.48 -3.04 11.63
CA ALA A 29 -0.40 -4.08 12.64
C ALA A 29 0.31 -3.58 13.92
N HIS A 30 1.43 -2.87 13.80
CA HIS A 30 2.14 -2.29 14.94
C HIS A 30 1.34 -1.19 15.63
N VAL A 31 0.69 -0.29 14.87
CA VAL A 31 -0.19 0.74 15.42
C VAL A 31 -1.33 0.11 16.22
N ASN A 32 -2.00 -0.89 15.67
CA ASN A 32 -3.10 -1.57 16.34
C ASN A 32 -2.63 -2.33 17.59
N ARG A 33 -1.44 -2.94 17.56
CA ARG A 33 -0.86 -3.62 18.70
C ARG A 33 -0.57 -2.65 19.84
N ILE A 34 0.04 -1.50 19.56
CA ILE A 34 0.29 -0.44 20.55
C ILE A 34 -1.03 0.05 21.13
N LYS A 35 -2.02 0.37 20.28
CA LYS A 35 -3.35 0.81 20.72
C LYS A 35 -4.03 -0.25 21.59
N GLY A 36 -3.97 -1.53 21.23
CA GLY A 36 -4.53 -2.63 22.02
C GLY A 36 -3.88 -2.80 23.38
N LEU A 37 -2.55 -2.69 23.46
CA LEU A 37 -1.81 -2.75 24.72
C LEU A 37 -2.18 -1.59 25.65
N LEU A 38 -2.36 -0.39 25.12
CA LEU A 38 -2.75 0.79 25.87
C LEU A 38 -4.23 0.76 26.27
N PHE A 39 -5.09 0.28 25.39
CA PHE A 39 -6.52 0.12 25.66
C PHE A 39 -6.78 -0.81 26.85
N ALA A 40 -6.00 -1.89 26.97
CA ALA A 40 -6.05 -2.79 28.12
C ALA A 40 -5.68 -2.12 29.46
N GLN A 41 -5.08 -0.94 29.42
CA GLN A 41 -4.77 -0.10 30.60
C GLN A 41 -5.74 1.08 30.77
N GLY A 42 -6.86 1.08 30.04
CA GLY A 42 -7.84 2.16 30.08
C GLY A 42 -7.43 3.43 29.32
N ILE A 43 -6.48 3.34 28.37
CA ILE A 43 -5.99 4.46 27.57
C ILE A 43 -6.48 4.30 26.13
N ALA A 44 -7.48 5.10 25.71
CA ALA A 44 -8.07 5.05 24.38
C ALA A 44 -7.45 6.07 23.39
N ASP A 45 -7.02 7.23 23.88
CA ASP A 45 -6.70 8.40 23.04
C ASP A 45 -5.22 8.53 22.67
N HIS A 46 -4.50 7.40 22.53
CA HIS A 46 -3.11 7.44 22.10
C HIS A 46 -2.97 7.18 20.61
N GLU A 47 -2.28 8.11 19.91
CA GLU A 47 -1.99 7.98 18.48
C GLU A 47 -0.49 7.74 18.26
N PRO A 48 -0.08 6.48 17.94
CA PRO A 48 1.33 6.11 17.77
C PRO A 48 2.04 6.78 16.57
N LEU A 49 1.28 7.32 15.62
CA LEU A 49 1.85 7.98 14.44
C LEU A 49 2.26 9.44 14.65
N HIS A 50 1.88 10.05 15.77
CA HIS A 50 2.33 11.42 16.08
C HIS A 50 3.85 11.52 16.26
N GLY A 51 4.43 12.64 15.85
CA GLY A 51 5.88 12.87 15.90
C GLY A 51 6.50 12.81 17.31
N ASN A 52 5.74 13.19 18.34
CA ASN A 52 6.16 13.17 19.75
C ASN A 52 5.74 11.89 20.51
N ARG A 53 5.54 10.76 19.79
CA ARG A 53 5.02 9.51 20.34
C ARG A 53 5.78 8.98 21.53
N ARG A 54 7.11 9.09 21.54
CA ARG A 54 7.95 8.62 22.66
C ARG A 54 7.78 9.49 23.89
N GLN A 55 7.81 10.81 23.73
CA GLN A 55 7.60 11.74 24.82
C GLN A 55 6.20 11.55 25.44
N ARG A 56 5.19 11.34 24.58
CA ARG A 56 3.83 11.04 25.06
C ARG A 56 3.78 9.72 25.84
N LEU A 57 4.48 8.67 25.39
CA LEU A 57 4.54 7.39 26.09
C LEU A 57 5.10 7.55 27.52
N GLU A 58 6.10 8.42 27.71
CA GLU A 58 6.67 8.71 29.03
C GLU A 58 5.64 9.35 29.99
N ALA A 59 4.77 10.19 29.46
CA ALA A 59 3.76 10.93 30.21
C ALA A 59 2.47 10.14 30.48
N LEU A 60 2.26 8.99 29.79
CA LEU A 60 1.02 8.21 29.90
C LEU A 60 0.79 7.68 31.31
N ARG A 61 -0.48 7.70 31.71
CA ARG A 61 -0.99 7.10 32.92
C ARG A 61 -2.08 6.11 32.57
N THR A 62 -2.22 5.05 33.34
CA THR A 62 -3.33 4.10 33.26
C THR A 62 -4.65 4.78 33.57
N GLY A 63 -5.78 4.17 33.22
CA GLY A 63 -7.11 4.73 33.47
C GLY A 63 -7.41 5.02 34.96
N ASP A 64 -6.69 4.38 35.88
CA ASP A 64 -6.74 4.64 37.33
C ASP A 64 -5.65 5.63 37.81
N GLY A 65 -4.94 6.31 36.90
CA GLY A 65 -3.98 7.37 37.21
C GLY A 65 -2.56 6.91 37.58
N ARG A 66 -2.29 5.59 37.61
CA ARG A 66 -0.97 5.04 37.92
C ARG A 66 -0.01 5.16 36.70
N PRO A 67 1.31 5.14 36.94
CA PRO A 67 2.28 5.00 35.83
C PRO A 67 2.07 3.68 35.10
N LEU A 68 2.40 3.66 33.78
CA LEU A 68 2.40 2.41 33.01
C LEU A 68 3.34 1.38 33.66
N PRO A 69 2.95 0.08 33.72
CA PRO A 69 3.83 -0.99 34.16
C PRO A 69 5.14 -1.02 33.36
N LEU A 70 6.26 -1.22 34.04
CA LEU A 70 7.61 -1.14 33.47
C LEU A 70 7.78 -2.02 32.21
N TYR A 71 7.38 -3.28 32.31
CA TYR A 71 7.54 -4.22 31.19
C TYR A 71 6.60 -3.91 30.02
N LEU A 72 5.40 -3.42 30.29
CA LEU A 72 4.46 -2.96 29.26
C LEU A 72 5.04 -1.74 28.52
N LYS A 73 5.56 -0.77 29.26
CA LYS A 73 6.20 0.41 28.68
C LYS A 73 7.40 0.03 27.81
N ALA A 74 8.23 -0.90 28.27
CA ALA A 74 9.36 -1.45 27.50
C ALA A 74 8.88 -2.21 26.24
N GLN A 75 7.78 -2.96 26.34
CA GLN A 75 7.17 -3.64 25.20
C GLN A 75 6.68 -2.65 24.15
N ILE A 76 5.96 -1.59 24.57
CA ILE A 76 5.49 -0.54 23.66
C ILE A 76 6.67 0.21 23.04
N GLY A 77 7.74 0.45 23.82
CA GLY A 77 8.98 1.02 23.29
C GLY A 77 9.54 0.24 22.11
N ARG A 78 9.66 -1.09 22.23
CA ARG A 78 10.10 -1.97 21.14
C ARG A 78 9.15 -2.00 19.95
N GLU A 79 7.84 -1.84 20.15
CA GLU A 79 6.88 -1.69 19.05
C GLU A 79 7.06 -0.34 18.34
N LEU A 80 7.36 0.73 19.08
CA LEU A 80 7.68 2.04 18.51
C LEU A 80 9.00 2.02 17.71
N ASP A 81 10.04 1.28 18.17
CA ASP A 81 11.29 1.10 17.41
C ASP A 81 11.01 0.49 16.02
N ARG A 82 10.18 -0.57 15.99
CA ARG A 82 9.78 -1.21 14.72
C ARG A 82 8.95 -0.27 13.85
N LEU A 83 8.01 0.46 14.45
CA LEU A 83 7.17 1.41 13.75
C LEU A 83 7.98 2.53 13.12
N GLU A 84 8.99 3.05 13.80
CA GLU A 84 9.86 4.11 13.30
C GLU A 84 10.70 3.62 12.12
N LEU A 85 11.27 2.42 12.21
CA LEU A 85 11.98 1.79 11.11
C LEU A 85 11.07 1.59 9.88
N LEU A 86 9.84 1.10 10.09
CA LEU A 86 8.86 0.93 9.02
C LEU A 86 8.48 2.25 8.34
N LEU A 87 8.33 3.32 9.12
CA LEU A 87 8.04 4.66 8.57
C LEU A 87 9.18 5.19 7.71
N GLU A 88 10.43 4.95 8.10
CA GLU A 88 11.61 5.32 7.32
C GLU A 88 11.70 4.51 6.02
N GLN A 89 11.54 3.19 6.10
CA GLN A 89 11.53 2.31 4.93
C GLN A 89 10.40 2.68 3.96
N LEU A 90 9.20 2.96 4.49
CA LEU A 90 8.05 3.39 3.69
C LEU A 90 8.35 4.69 2.94
N LYS A 91 8.96 5.66 3.61
CA LYS A 91 9.39 6.92 2.98
C LYS A 91 10.40 6.69 1.86
N THR A 92 11.36 5.79 2.05
CA THR A 92 12.36 5.43 1.05
C THR A 92 11.72 4.78 -0.18
N VAL A 93 10.91 3.76 0.01
CA VAL A 93 10.20 3.05 -1.08
C VAL A 93 9.25 4.00 -1.84
N GLU A 94 8.58 4.90 -1.14
CA GLU A 94 7.72 5.92 -1.77
C GLU A 94 8.54 6.94 -2.58
N ALA A 95 9.70 7.35 -2.09
CA ALA A 95 10.60 8.25 -2.82
C ALA A 95 11.13 7.57 -4.10
N GLU A 96 11.59 6.32 -4.02
CA GLU A 96 12.05 5.54 -5.18
C GLU A 96 10.94 5.37 -6.23
N ARG A 97 9.72 5.04 -5.78
CA ARG A 97 8.55 4.94 -6.66
C ARG A 97 8.25 6.27 -7.34
N ASN A 98 8.24 7.37 -6.59
CA ASN A 98 7.92 8.69 -7.12
C ASN A 98 8.98 9.17 -8.13
N ALA A 99 10.26 8.88 -7.88
CA ALA A 99 11.34 9.17 -8.80
C ALA A 99 11.16 8.50 -10.18
N LEU A 100 10.53 7.32 -10.24
CA LEU A 100 10.18 6.68 -11.51
C LEU A 100 9.07 7.40 -12.29
N LEU A 101 8.24 8.18 -11.61
CA LEU A 101 7.11 8.91 -12.20
C LEU A 101 7.44 10.36 -12.55
N GLU A 102 8.63 10.84 -12.19
CA GLU A 102 9.06 12.21 -12.49
C GLU A 102 9.01 12.50 -13.99
N PRO A 103 8.53 13.69 -14.41
CA PRO A 103 8.43 14.07 -15.84
C PRO A 103 9.75 13.98 -16.59
N THR A 104 10.86 14.24 -15.90
CA THR A 104 12.23 14.19 -16.44
C THR A 104 12.77 12.77 -16.59
N ASN A 105 12.10 11.78 -16.01
CA ASN A 105 12.52 10.39 -16.09
C ASN A 105 11.99 9.74 -17.37
N ASP A 106 12.88 9.33 -18.26
CA ASP A 106 12.52 8.72 -19.56
C ASP A 106 12.03 7.27 -19.44
N VAL A 107 12.07 6.70 -18.24
CA VAL A 107 11.62 5.33 -18.00
C VAL A 107 10.09 5.21 -18.07
N ALA A 108 9.36 6.26 -17.68
CA ALA A 108 7.89 6.25 -17.69
C ALA A 108 7.35 6.63 -19.09
N PRO A 109 6.49 5.78 -19.70
CA PRO A 109 5.81 6.10 -20.96
C PRO A 109 4.96 7.37 -20.83
N VAL A 110 4.76 8.07 -21.96
CA VAL A 110 3.93 9.29 -22.03
C VAL A 110 2.53 9.07 -21.45
N ALA A 111 1.93 7.92 -21.72
CA ALA A 111 0.61 7.56 -21.17
C ALA A 111 0.59 7.50 -19.63
N VAL A 112 1.68 7.06 -19.02
CA VAL A 112 1.81 7.00 -17.54
C VAL A 112 1.99 8.40 -16.96
N LYS A 113 2.78 9.24 -17.63
CA LYS A 113 2.94 10.66 -17.25
C LYS A 113 1.60 11.41 -17.36
N ALA A 114 0.82 11.13 -18.40
CA ALA A 114 -0.53 11.70 -18.57
C ALA A 114 -1.49 11.26 -17.45
N LEU A 115 -1.42 9.99 -16.99
CA LEU A 115 -2.20 9.50 -15.86
C LEU A 115 -1.89 10.26 -14.57
N ALA A 116 -0.61 10.52 -14.30
CA ALA A 116 -0.19 11.27 -13.12
C ALA A 116 -0.73 12.70 -13.08
N GLY A 117 -1.05 13.28 -14.26
CA GLY A 117 -1.68 14.59 -14.40
C GLY A 117 -3.20 14.61 -14.18
N LEU A 118 -3.86 13.45 -14.07
CA LEU A 118 -5.30 13.40 -13.88
C LEU A 118 -5.68 13.68 -12.43
N ARG A 119 -6.65 14.58 -12.23
CA ARG A 119 -7.18 14.88 -10.90
C ARG A 119 -7.76 13.62 -10.25
N GLY A 120 -7.29 13.31 -9.04
CA GLY A 120 -7.72 12.12 -8.29
C GLY A 120 -6.86 10.87 -8.52
N ILE A 121 -5.92 10.88 -9.48
CA ILE A 121 -4.94 9.81 -9.67
C ILE A 121 -3.60 10.27 -9.09
N GLY A 122 -3.30 9.83 -7.88
CA GLY A 122 -2.03 10.11 -7.23
C GLY A 122 -0.90 9.17 -7.69
N PRO A 123 0.35 9.41 -7.23
CA PRO A 123 1.52 8.62 -7.60
C PRO A 123 1.35 7.12 -7.35
N GLU A 124 0.64 6.74 -6.29
CA GLU A 124 0.39 5.35 -5.93
C GLU A 124 -0.45 4.64 -6.99
N PHE A 125 -1.60 5.23 -7.37
CA PHE A 125 -2.47 4.65 -8.41
C PHE A 125 -1.78 4.64 -9.76
N THR A 126 -1.04 5.67 -10.11
CA THR A 126 -0.27 5.74 -11.35
C THR A 126 0.76 4.61 -11.41
N ALA A 127 1.55 4.42 -10.36
CA ALA A 127 2.55 3.36 -10.29
C ALA A 127 1.91 1.97 -10.32
N MET A 128 0.79 1.78 -9.64
CA MET A 128 0.03 0.52 -9.62
C MET A 128 -0.50 0.19 -11.01
N LEU A 129 -1.19 1.13 -11.66
CA LEU A 129 -1.72 0.95 -13.03
C LEU A 129 -0.59 0.67 -14.03
N TRP A 130 0.53 1.38 -13.91
CA TRP A 130 1.69 1.14 -14.77
C TRP A 130 2.27 -0.25 -14.57
N SER A 131 2.45 -0.67 -13.32
CA SER A 131 3.09 -1.95 -13.02
C SER A 131 2.20 -3.16 -13.24
N GLU A 132 0.89 -3.06 -13.00
CA GLU A 132 -0.02 -4.19 -13.05
C GLU A 132 -0.89 -4.26 -14.32
N CYS A 133 -1.10 -3.13 -15.01
CA CYS A 133 -1.98 -3.04 -16.16
C CYS A 133 -1.27 -2.55 -17.44
N LEU A 134 -0.69 -1.36 -17.40
CA LEU A 134 -0.18 -0.66 -18.59
C LEU A 134 1.18 -1.15 -19.10
N PHE A 135 1.74 -2.20 -18.52
CA PHE A 135 2.88 -2.91 -19.09
C PHE A 135 2.46 -3.82 -20.27
N ARG A 136 1.16 -4.00 -20.48
CA ARG A 136 0.56 -4.79 -21.56
C ARG A 136 -0.05 -3.89 -22.62
N SER A 137 -0.08 -4.39 -23.86
CA SER A 137 -0.86 -3.79 -24.92
C SER A 137 -2.26 -4.41 -24.95
N PHE A 138 -3.29 -3.56 -24.87
CA PHE A 138 -4.68 -3.98 -25.01
C PHE A 138 -5.21 -3.51 -26.38
N ARG A 139 -5.85 -4.39 -27.13
CA ARG A 139 -6.43 -4.06 -28.44
C ARG A 139 -7.64 -3.14 -28.35
N ASN A 140 -8.37 -3.19 -27.23
CA ASN A 140 -9.56 -2.39 -27.00
C ASN A 140 -9.93 -2.31 -25.51
N ARG A 141 -10.86 -1.38 -25.16
CA ARG A 141 -11.36 -1.18 -23.80
C ARG A 141 -11.99 -2.43 -23.17
N ARG A 142 -12.58 -3.35 -23.96
CA ARG A 142 -13.19 -4.58 -23.45
C ARG A 142 -12.16 -5.52 -22.85
N GLN A 143 -10.97 -5.61 -23.47
CA GLN A 143 -9.87 -6.41 -22.93
C GLN A 143 -9.35 -5.85 -21.60
N ILE A 144 -9.28 -4.52 -21.44
CA ILE A 144 -8.93 -3.89 -20.17
C ILE A 144 -9.99 -4.23 -19.11
N ALA A 145 -11.27 -4.10 -19.45
CA ALA A 145 -12.36 -4.43 -18.53
C ALA A 145 -12.34 -5.90 -18.12
N ALA A 146 -12.09 -6.83 -19.05
CA ALA A 146 -11.97 -8.25 -18.75
C ALA A 146 -10.76 -8.54 -17.86
N TYR A 147 -9.62 -7.92 -18.12
CA TYR A 147 -8.42 -8.06 -17.29
C TYR A 147 -8.63 -7.54 -15.87
N ALA A 148 -9.36 -6.44 -15.72
CA ALA A 148 -9.73 -5.88 -14.42
C ALA A 148 -10.86 -6.64 -13.71
N GLY A 149 -11.44 -7.68 -14.34
CA GLY A 149 -12.58 -8.40 -13.79
C GLY A 149 -13.91 -7.65 -13.86
N LEU A 150 -13.96 -6.58 -14.66
CA LEU A 150 -15.15 -5.73 -14.82
C LEU A 150 -16.07 -6.21 -15.96
N ALA A 151 -15.65 -7.23 -16.73
CA ALA A 151 -16.49 -7.80 -17.77
C ALA A 151 -17.59 -8.69 -17.17
N PRO A 152 -18.83 -8.59 -17.64
CA PRO A 152 -19.90 -9.49 -17.21
C PRO A 152 -19.54 -10.91 -17.67
N THR A 153 -19.81 -11.89 -16.83
CA THR A 153 -19.65 -13.30 -17.17
C THR A 153 -20.98 -13.79 -17.76
N PRO A 154 -21.05 -14.10 -19.07
CA PRO A 154 -22.28 -14.65 -19.65
C PRO A 154 -22.47 -16.09 -19.13
N TRP A 155 -23.61 -16.35 -18.55
CA TRP A 155 -24.04 -17.72 -18.25
C TRP A 155 -25.06 -18.15 -19.30
N GLN A 156 -24.74 -19.21 -20.03
CA GLN A 156 -25.63 -19.80 -21.06
C GLN A 156 -25.82 -21.28 -20.78
N SER A 157 -27.06 -21.70 -20.65
CA SER A 157 -27.46 -23.08 -20.56
C SER A 157 -28.68 -23.31 -21.43
N GLY A 158 -28.50 -23.98 -22.57
CA GLY A 158 -29.56 -24.17 -23.56
C GLY A 158 -30.13 -22.86 -24.09
N SER A 159 -31.45 -22.68 -23.99
CA SER A 159 -32.15 -21.44 -24.41
C SER A 159 -32.12 -20.32 -23.38
N VAL A 160 -31.62 -20.58 -22.18
CA VAL A 160 -31.53 -19.56 -21.11
C VAL A 160 -30.25 -18.80 -21.21
N ARG A 161 -30.32 -17.48 -21.40
CA ARG A 161 -29.21 -16.56 -21.42
C ARG A 161 -29.35 -15.60 -20.25
N HIS A 162 -28.43 -15.66 -19.31
CA HIS A 162 -28.40 -14.79 -18.15
C HIS A 162 -27.05 -14.08 -18.03
N GLU A 163 -27.06 -12.77 -17.93
CA GLU A 163 -25.85 -12.00 -17.63
C GLU A 163 -25.64 -12.01 -16.11
N GLN A 164 -24.64 -12.72 -15.65
CA GLN A 164 -24.15 -12.56 -14.28
C GLN A 164 -23.37 -11.24 -14.21
N GLY A 165 -23.52 -10.50 -13.13
CA GLY A 165 -22.84 -9.20 -12.93
C GLY A 165 -21.32 -9.27 -13.06
N VAL A 166 -20.62 -8.27 -12.61
CA VAL A 166 -19.17 -8.13 -12.71
C VAL A 166 -18.45 -9.38 -12.20
N SER A 167 -17.63 -9.98 -13.05
CA SER A 167 -16.81 -11.14 -12.69
C SER A 167 -15.79 -10.74 -11.61
N LYS A 168 -15.72 -11.53 -10.53
CA LYS A 168 -14.66 -11.38 -9.52
C LYS A 168 -13.36 -12.10 -9.89
N SER A 169 -13.29 -12.72 -11.08
CA SER A 169 -12.16 -13.53 -11.56
C SER A 169 -11.08 -12.74 -12.29
N GLY A 170 -11.12 -11.40 -12.27
CA GLY A 170 -10.08 -10.56 -12.83
C GLY A 170 -8.80 -10.52 -11.98
N ASN A 171 -7.87 -9.64 -12.35
CA ASN A 171 -6.66 -9.43 -11.57
C ASN A 171 -7.03 -8.98 -10.14
N PRO A 172 -6.68 -9.74 -9.09
CA PRO A 172 -7.07 -9.45 -7.70
C PRO A 172 -6.34 -8.26 -7.07
N ARG A 173 -5.64 -7.48 -7.88
CA ARG A 173 -4.75 -6.38 -7.42
C ARG A 173 -5.19 -5.05 -7.95
#